data_314456e7f61b848a6955dd4ecc408fcd
#
_entry.id   314456e7f61b848a6955dd4ecc408fcd
#
_cell.length_a   1.000
_cell.length_b   1.000
_cell.length_c   1.000
_cell.angle_alpha   90.00
_cell.angle_beta   90.00
_cell.angle_gamma   90.00
#
_symmetry.space_group_name_H-M   'P 1'
#
loop_
_entity.id
_entity.type
_entity.pdbx_description
1 polymer ?
#
loop_
_entity_poly.entity_id
_entity_poly.type
_entity_poly.pdbx_seq_one_letter_code
_entity_poly.pdbx_strand_id
1 'polypeptide(L)'
;MLRKIIDRFPVPSTIDYTLSLIFLISLHVTSLLHVFASLYFLSPLHFFSSPTQPFSSFFSLSPSCQTTWLKQASGLHPLYRSILNKPLTFRVSKMPVLSKEAILPERTDIDRSKCTRVVPMRVLGLGLSRTGTNSLRSALRTLGYDDTYHGFAAFMENPRDCEMWLKALEAKFHGQGKPFGREEFDQLLGHCQAVTDIPAVCFAPELIQAYPEAKVILTHRDIDVWHASVMETIIDQVDNPFTNMATRYFLRFCRSSFQLPRKVSVHVCQDFYQDFKLNGRQIYREHYALVDSLVPEGNLLHYRIEEGWEPLCRFLGQPIPDVPFPYGNTAAEVLAKTRAFIVVELMHALWRFCTFLVIVVAILVSAFHLLFVFKEVLGFFLRFLWGICYTPFPVLHLLFFILCTTFAVLEVR
;
A
#
# COMPACT_ATOMS: atom_id res chain seq x y z
N MET A 1 -59.34 6.40 -26.14
CA MET A 1 -59.10 5.04 -26.64
C MET A 1 -57.81 4.43 -26.10
N LEU A 2 -56.73 5.15 -26.11
CA LEU A 2 -55.46 4.69 -25.53
C LEU A 2 -55.52 4.32 -24.03
N ARG A 3 -56.27 5.05 -23.20
CA ARG A 3 -56.43 4.76 -21.75
C ARG A 3 -57.11 3.42 -21.46
N LYS A 4 -58.06 2.99 -22.33
CA LYS A 4 -58.74 1.67 -22.24
C LYS A 4 -57.86 0.49 -22.66
N ILE A 5 -56.78 0.75 -23.38
CA ILE A 5 -55.81 -0.28 -23.79
C ILE A 5 -54.79 -0.50 -22.65
N ILE A 6 -54.40 0.56 -21.97
CA ILE A 6 -53.45 0.49 -20.83
C ILE A 6 -54.06 -0.25 -19.63
N ASP A 7 -55.37 -0.07 -19.37
CA ASP A 7 -56.06 -0.72 -18.23
C ASP A 7 -56.34 -2.23 -18.45
N ARG A 8 -56.07 -2.78 -19.64
CA ARG A 8 -56.26 -4.21 -19.94
C ARG A 8 -55.02 -5.09 -19.72
N PHE A 9 -53.87 -4.49 -19.40
CA PHE A 9 -52.64 -5.24 -19.12
C PHE A 9 -52.13 -4.87 -17.73
N PRO A 10 -52.44 -5.68 -16.70
CA PRO A 10 -51.85 -5.47 -15.39
C PRO A 10 -50.30 -5.59 -15.49
N VAL A 11 -49.61 -4.53 -15.11
CA VAL A 11 -48.15 -4.55 -14.93
C VAL A 11 -47.85 -5.64 -13.90
N PRO A 12 -47.04 -6.65 -14.21
CA PRO A 12 -46.76 -7.73 -13.27
C PRO A 12 -46.16 -7.15 -11.99
N SER A 13 -46.70 -7.57 -10.85
CA SER A 13 -46.21 -7.21 -9.49
C SER A 13 -44.73 -7.54 -9.25
N THR A 14 -44.10 -8.29 -10.13
CA THR A 14 -42.66 -8.62 -10.15
C THR A 14 -41.78 -7.42 -10.44
N ILE A 15 -42.24 -6.36 -11.13
CA ILE A 15 -41.43 -5.16 -11.41
C ILE A 15 -41.21 -4.35 -10.12
N ASP A 16 -42.22 -4.24 -9.27
CA ASP A 16 -42.12 -3.54 -7.98
C ASP A 16 -41.17 -4.25 -7.01
N TYR A 17 -41.12 -5.59 -7.01
CA TYR A 17 -40.21 -6.35 -6.17
C TYR A 17 -38.75 -6.24 -6.62
N THR A 18 -38.51 -6.25 -7.94
CA THR A 18 -37.11 -6.09 -8.46
C THR A 18 -36.59 -4.67 -8.28
N LEU A 19 -37.40 -3.65 -8.52
CA LEU A 19 -37.02 -2.26 -8.26
C LEU A 19 -36.79 -2.00 -6.77
N SER A 20 -37.61 -2.58 -5.88
CA SER A 20 -37.41 -2.50 -4.44
C SER A 20 -36.15 -3.25 -3.98
N LEU A 21 -35.83 -4.39 -4.58
CA LEU A 21 -34.59 -5.15 -4.28
C LEU A 21 -33.33 -4.41 -4.78
N ILE A 22 -33.39 -3.83 -5.99
CA ILE A 22 -32.27 -3.03 -6.55
C ILE A 22 -32.06 -1.77 -5.71
N PHE A 23 -33.13 -1.12 -5.27
CA PHE A 23 -33.06 0.05 -4.40
C PHE A 23 -32.50 -0.31 -3.02
N LEU A 24 -32.87 -1.45 -2.45
CA LEU A 24 -32.33 -1.98 -1.21
C LEU A 24 -30.84 -2.34 -1.32
N ILE A 25 -30.43 -3.00 -2.39
CA ILE A 25 -29.02 -3.32 -2.66
C ILE A 25 -28.21 -2.03 -2.86
N SER A 26 -28.74 -1.05 -3.60
CA SER A 26 -28.12 0.27 -3.79
C SER A 26 -27.96 1.01 -2.46
N LEU A 27 -28.98 0.98 -1.59
CA LEU A 27 -28.95 1.56 -0.25
C LEU A 27 -27.92 0.87 0.67
N HIS A 28 -27.81 -0.45 0.60
CA HIS A 28 -26.81 -1.20 1.36
C HIS A 28 -25.39 -0.96 0.86
N VAL A 29 -25.19 -0.88 -0.45
CA VAL A 29 -23.90 -0.53 -1.05
C VAL A 29 -23.51 0.91 -0.71
N THR A 30 -24.44 1.86 -0.77
CA THR A 30 -24.17 3.25 -0.33
C THR A 30 -23.93 3.36 1.17
N SER A 31 -24.64 2.60 2.01
CA SER A 31 -24.38 2.55 3.46
C SER A 31 -23.02 1.93 3.78
N LEU A 32 -22.64 0.85 3.09
CA LEU A 32 -21.30 0.26 3.18
C LEU A 32 -20.24 1.24 2.69
N LEU A 33 -20.45 1.94 1.58
CA LEU A 33 -19.56 2.99 1.09
C LEU A 33 -19.45 4.16 2.08
N HIS A 34 -20.53 4.55 2.75
CA HIS A 34 -20.50 5.59 3.80
C HIS A 34 -19.76 5.11 5.06
N VAL A 35 -19.94 3.87 5.48
CA VAL A 35 -19.17 3.30 6.59
C VAL A 35 -17.68 3.19 6.22
N PHE A 36 -17.38 2.75 5.01
CA PHE A 36 -16.00 2.70 4.51
C PHE A 36 -15.41 4.10 4.25
N ALA A 37 -16.18 5.06 3.75
CA ALA A 37 -15.75 6.45 3.62
C ALA A 37 -15.49 7.08 5.01
N SER A 38 -16.33 6.82 5.98
CA SER A 38 -16.11 7.27 7.36
C SER A 38 -14.86 6.66 7.98
N LEU A 39 -14.57 5.38 7.68
CA LEU A 39 -13.30 4.73 8.08
C LEU A 39 -12.10 5.29 7.30
N TYR A 40 -12.29 5.77 6.08
CA TYR A 40 -11.24 6.36 5.25
C TYR A 40 -10.93 7.82 5.62
N PHE A 41 -11.96 8.63 5.95
CA PHE A 41 -11.78 9.99 6.47
C PHE A 41 -11.25 10.03 7.90
N LEU A 42 -11.32 8.92 8.63
CA LEU A 42 -10.54 8.65 9.82
C LEU A 42 -9.15 8.13 9.42
N SER A 43 -8.50 8.84 8.49
CA SER A 43 -7.11 8.62 8.12
C SER A 43 -6.25 8.63 9.40
N PRO A 44 -5.14 7.89 9.46
CA PRO A 44 -4.24 7.84 10.63
C PRO A 44 -3.82 9.21 11.15
N LEU A 45 -3.84 10.25 10.32
CA LEU A 45 -3.50 11.64 10.67
C LEU A 45 -4.50 12.30 11.66
N HIS A 46 -5.77 11.89 11.68
CA HIS A 46 -6.75 12.41 12.64
C HIS A 46 -6.84 11.62 13.95
N PHE A 47 -6.32 10.40 13.98
CA PHE A 47 -6.30 9.57 15.19
C PHE A 47 -5.30 10.04 16.25
N PHE A 48 -4.33 10.87 15.88
CA PHE A 48 -3.25 11.31 16.76
C PHE A 48 -3.47 12.67 17.45
N SER A 49 -4.56 13.38 17.15
CA SER A 49 -4.74 14.75 17.66
C SER A 49 -5.60 14.89 18.93
N SER A 50 -6.22 13.82 19.47
CA SER A 50 -6.95 13.94 20.75
C SER A 50 -7.12 12.58 21.46
N PRO A 51 -6.45 12.36 22.60
CA PRO A 51 -6.44 11.08 23.32
C PRO A 51 -7.59 10.87 24.33
N THR A 52 -8.67 11.66 24.36
CA THR A 52 -9.57 11.70 25.51
C THR A 52 -11.06 11.42 25.24
N GLN A 53 -11.45 10.84 24.09
CA GLN A 53 -12.85 10.45 23.90
C GLN A 53 -13.00 8.92 23.65
N PRO A 54 -13.87 8.22 24.39
CA PRO A 54 -14.09 6.80 24.15
C PRO A 54 -14.91 6.54 22.88
N PHE A 55 -14.47 5.58 22.10
CA PHE A 55 -14.96 5.18 20.79
C PHE A 55 -16.46 4.75 20.72
N SER A 56 -17.13 4.65 21.84
CA SER A 56 -18.54 4.21 21.94
C SER A 56 -19.56 5.26 21.48
N SER A 57 -19.18 6.51 21.35
CA SER A 57 -20.10 7.61 21.00
C SER A 57 -20.27 7.87 19.50
N PHE A 58 -19.47 7.23 18.62
CA PHE A 58 -19.50 7.51 17.19
C PHE A 58 -20.44 6.61 16.37
N PHE A 59 -21.02 5.56 16.95
CA PHE A 59 -21.86 4.58 16.24
C PHE A 59 -23.33 4.58 16.68
N SER A 60 -23.83 5.61 17.33
CA SER A 60 -25.26 5.75 17.57
C SER A 60 -25.93 6.47 16.39
N LEU A 61 -26.65 5.70 15.55
CA LEU A 61 -27.59 6.28 14.61
C LEU A 61 -28.61 7.14 15.41
N SER A 62 -28.85 8.35 14.92
CA SER A 62 -29.82 9.24 15.59
C SER A 62 -31.19 8.55 15.70
N PRO A 63 -31.94 8.79 16.78
CA PRO A 63 -33.27 8.17 16.99
C PRO A 63 -34.23 8.37 15.82
N SER A 64 -34.10 9.46 15.07
CA SER A 64 -34.89 9.73 13.85
C SER A 64 -34.56 8.79 12.68
N CYS A 65 -33.32 8.33 12.53
CA CYS A 65 -32.96 7.34 11.53
C CYS A 65 -33.49 5.94 11.87
N GLN A 66 -33.46 5.55 13.14
CA GLN A 66 -33.95 4.24 13.58
C GLN A 66 -35.45 4.09 13.38
N THR A 67 -36.24 5.13 13.63
CA THR A 67 -37.71 5.10 13.46
C THR A 67 -38.13 5.03 11.99
N THR A 68 -37.39 5.66 11.09
CA THR A 68 -37.64 5.58 9.65
C THR A 68 -37.33 4.19 9.11
N TRP A 69 -36.27 3.55 9.58
CA TRP A 69 -35.89 2.17 9.24
C TRP A 69 -36.92 1.12 9.70
N LEU A 70 -37.41 1.26 10.92
CA LEU A 70 -38.41 0.32 11.48
C LEU A 70 -39.76 0.41 10.76
N LYS A 71 -40.15 1.59 10.27
CA LYS A 71 -41.40 1.76 9.46
C LYS A 71 -41.27 1.16 8.07
N GLN A 72 -40.10 1.22 7.42
CA GLN A 72 -39.88 0.61 6.10
C GLN A 72 -39.72 -0.93 6.16
N ALA A 73 -39.24 -1.46 7.28
CA ALA A 73 -39.03 -2.89 7.49
C ALA A 73 -40.34 -3.65 7.78
N SER A 74 -41.43 -2.98 8.05
CA SER A 74 -42.73 -3.62 8.38
C SER A 74 -43.34 -4.43 7.25
N GLY A 75 -42.95 -4.19 5.99
CA GLY A 75 -43.42 -4.92 4.81
C GLY A 75 -42.53 -6.11 4.35
N LEU A 76 -41.45 -6.43 5.05
CA LEU A 76 -40.51 -7.49 4.65
C LEU A 76 -40.94 -8.88 5.18
N HIS A 77 -40.69 -9.92 4.34
CA HIS A 77 -40.95 -11.31 4.66
C HIS A 77 -40.25 -11.74 5.98
N PRO A 78 -40.89 -12.60 6.83
CA PRO A 78 -40.38 -12.98 8.15
C PRO A 78 -38.94 -13.49 8.20
N LEU A 79 -38.48 -14.13 7.13
CA LEU A 79 -37.09 -14.63 6.99
C LEU A 79 -36.05 -13.49 6.98
N TYR A 80 -36.38 -12.35 6.37
CA TYR A 80 -35.50 -11.18 6.33
C TYR A 80 -35.44 -10.44 7.68
N ARG A 81 -36.54 -10.41 8.43
CA ARG A 81 -36.57 -9.86 9.79
C ARG A 81 -35.61 -10.60 10.73
N SER A 82 -35.50 -11.93 10.61
CA SER A 82 -34.62 -12.75 11.44
C SER A 82 -33.12 -12.46 11.16
N ILE A 83 -32.75 -12.09 9.94
CA ILE A 83 -31.38 -11.76 9.57
C ILE A 83 -31.01 -10.33 10.01
N LEU A 84 -31.94 -9.38 9.88
CA LEU A 84 -31.71 -7.97 10.24
C LEU A 84 -31.75 -7.71 11.76
N ASN A 85 -32.42 -8.55 12.55
CA ASN A 85 -32.50 -8.43 14.01
C ASN A 85 -31.32 -9.06 14.76
N LYS A 86 -30.37 -9.71 14.09
CA LYS A 86 -29.11 -10.09 14.74
C LYS A 86 -28.20 -8.87 14.79
N PRO A 87 -27.86 -8.36 16.00
CA PRO A 87 -26.88 -7.29 16.08
C PRO A 87 -25.57 -7.85 15.51
N LEU A 88 -25.08 -7.26 14.41
CA LEU A 88 -23.72 -7.45 13.93
C LEU A 88 -22.77 -6.83 14.97
N THR A 89 -22.65 -7.50 16.12
CA THR A 89 -21.58 -7.18 17.08
C THR A 89 -20.28 -7.67 16.47
N PHE A 90 -19.65 -6.84 15.65
CA PHE A 90 -18.23 -6.96 15.40
C PHE A 90 -17.54 -6.74 16.74
N ARG A 91 -17.20 -7.83 17.41
CA ARG A 91 -16.31 -7.80 18.55
C ARG A 91 -14.94 -7.38 18.01
N VAL A 92 -14.68 -6.06 18.01
CA VAL A 92 -13.34 -5.51 17.83
C VAL A 92 -12.52 -5.93 19.05
N SER A 93 -12.16 -7.22 19.09
CA SER A 93 -11.24 -7.72 20.09
C SER A 93 -9.86 -7.15 19.75
N LYS A 94 -9.48 -6.10 20.48
CA LYS A 94 -8.11 -5.58 20.61
C LYS A 94 -7.35 -5.55 19.28
N MET A 95 -7.63 -4.55 18.44
CA MET A 95 -6.58 -4.10 17.52
C MET A 95 -5.36 -3.77 18.39
N PRO A 96 -4.17 -4.30 18.08
CA PRO A 96 -2.98 -3.92 18.80
C PRO A 96 -2.86 -2.40 18.68
N VAL A 97 -2.92 -1.70 19.82
CA VAL A 97 -2.62 -0.27 19.88
C VAL A 97 -1.20 -0.16 19.36
N LEU A 98 -1.01 0.50 18.22
CA LEU A 98 0.31 0.80 17.71
C LEU A 98 1.03 1.58 18.81
N SER A 99 2.14 1.05 19.30
CA SER A 99 2.92 1.73 20.32
C SER A 99 3.45 3.06 19.75
N LYS A 100 3.77 4.03 20.63
CA LYS A 100 4.34 5.32 20.19
C LYS A 100 5.61 5.16 19.35
N GLU A 101 6.32 4.03 19.54
CA GLU A 101 7.54 3.68 18.80
C GLU A 101 7.27 3.23 17.35
N ALA A 102 6.02 2.94 16.99
CA ALA A 102 5.61 2.46 15.67
C ALA A 102 5.12 3.58 14.74
N ILE A 103 5.49 4.85 14.99
CA ILE A 103 5.16 5.94 14.08
C ILE A 103 5.90 5.71 12.77
N LEU A 104 5.13 5.49 11.69
CA LEU A 104 5.70 5.35 10.36
C LEU A 104 6.07 6.75 9.82
N PRO A 105 7.21 6.85 9.10
CA PRO A 105 7.61 8.11 8.48
C PRO A 105 6.61 8.54 7.39
N GLU A 106 6.59 9.82 7.09
CA GLU A 106 5.88 10.34 5.93
C GLU A 106 6.44 9.72 4.64
N ARG A 107 5.54 9.32 3.74
CA ARG A 107 5.90 8.67 2.49
C ARG A 107 5.95 9.65 1.33
N THR A 108 6.95 9.46 0.49
CA THR A 108 7.08 10.14 -0.79
C THR A 108 7.01 9.14 -1.96
N ASP A 109 6.84 9.65 -3.18
CA ASP A 109 6.85 8.87 -4.43
C ASP A 109 7.78 9.55 -5.44
N ILE A 110 9.01 9.86 -5.01
CA ILE A 110 9.99 10.58 -5.82
C ILE A 110 10.68 9.61 -6.78
N ASP A 111 10.65 9.91 -8.07
CA ASP A 111 11.40 9.19 -9.11
C ASP A 111 12.86 9.65 -9.12
N ARG A 112 13.71 8.92 -8.41
CA ARG A 112 15.13 9.26 -8.29
C ARG A 112 15.91 9.13 -9.61
N SER A 113 15.45 8.36 -10.57
CA SER A 113 16.10 8.26 -11.88
C SER A 113 16.15 9.58 -12.64
N LYS A 114 15.36 10.57 -12.23
CA LYS A 114 15.29 11.92 -12.80
C LYS A 114 15.98 12.97 -11.93
N CYS A 115 16.56 12.56 -10.82
CA CYS A 115 17.24 13.46 -9.89
C CYS A 115 18.72 13.57 -10.23
N THR A 116 19.33 14.62 -9.71
CA THR A 116 20.77 14.85 -9.76
C THR A 116 21.29 15.15 -8.36
N ARG A 117 22.59 15.11 -8.17
CA ARG A 117 23.19 15.47 -6.88
C ARG A 117 23.09 16.97 -6.62
N VAL A 118 22.57 17.29 -5.43
CA VAL A 118 22.40 18.68 -4.96
C VAL A 118 23.23 19.00 -3.71
N VAL A 119 23.73 17.96 -3.00
CA VAL A 119 24.61 18.09 -1.84
C VAL A 119 25.78 17.10 -1.94
N PRO A 120 26.98 17.42 -1.44
CA PRO A 120 28.13 16.50 -1.52
C PRO A 120 27.91 15.27 -0.65
N MET A 121 28.35 14.08 -1.09
CA MET A 121 28.44 12.90 -0.26
C MET A 121 29.65 13.05 0.68
N ARG A 122 29.41 13.15 1.98
CA ARG A 122 30.46 13.40 2.99
C ARG A 122 30.79 12.18 3.81
N VAL A 123 29.80 11.28 4.05
CA VAL A 123 29.96 10.13 4.95
C VAL A 123 29.36 8.88 4.32
N LEU A 124 30.17 7.82 4.30
CA LEU A 124 29.75 6.47 3.95
C LEU A 124 29.75 5.60 5.22
N GLY A 125 28.59 5.35 5.79
CA GLY A 125 28.39 4.42 6.90
C GLY A 125 28.25 2.99 6.37
N LEU A 126 29.36 2.28 6.22
CA LEU A 126 29.44 0.97 5.58
C LEU A 126 29.42 -0.22 6.55
N GLY A 127 29.11 0.02 7.81
CA GLY A 127 28.82 -1.06 8.76
C GLY A 127 27.56 -1.84 8.37
N LEU A 128 27.57 -3.15 8.56
CA LEU A 128 26.46 -4.03 8.22
C LEU A 128 25.19 -3.68 9.00
N SER A 129 24.04 -4.02 8.45
CA SER A 129 22.75 -3.86 9.15
C SER A 129 22.81 -4.45 10.56
N ARG A 130 22.14 -3.83 11.51
CA ARG A 130 22.06 -4.25 12.92
C ARG A 130 23.34 -4.03 13.76
N THR A 131 24.33 -3.31 13.25
CA THR A 131 25.51 -2.85 14.01
C THR A 131 25.33 -1.46 14.63
N GLY A 132 24.11 -0.89 14.58
CA GLY A 132 23.79 0.45 15.08
C GLY A 132 23.64 1.51 13.99
N THR A 133 23.42 1.11 12.75
CA THR A 133 23.29 1.99 11.57
C THR A 133 22.22 3.07 11.74
N ASN A 134 21.09 2.77 12.40
CA ASN A 134 20.04 3.77 12.64
C ASN A 134 20.42 4.79 13.74
N SER A 135 21.16 4.37 14.76
CA SER A 135 21.73 5.31 15.75
C SER A 135 22.75 6.22 15.08
N LEU A 136 23.61 5.68 14.23
CA LEU A 136 24.52 6.48 13.39
C LEU A 136 23.76 7.45 12.48
N ARG A 137 22.70 7.00 11.81
CA ARG A 137 21.82 7.89 11.02
C ARG A 137 21.32 9.08 11.84
N SER A 138 20.79 8.81 13.01
CA SER A 138 20.24 9.84 13.89
C SER A 138 21.36 10.78 14.40
N ALA A 139 22.53 10.24 14.74
CA ALA A 139 23.68 11.03 15.15
C ALA A 139 24.18 11.95 14.02
N LEU A 140 24.31 11.43 12.80
CA LEU A 140 24.73 12.23 11.65
C LEU A 140 23.72 13.34 11.35
N ARG A 141 22.41 13.09 11.44
CA ARG A 141 21.37 14.12 11.30
C ARG A 141 21.50 15.20 12.39
N THR A 142 21.76 14.83 13.64
CA THR A 142 22.01 15.77 14.73
C THR A 142 23.25 16.64 14.46
N LEU A 143 24.26 16.11 13.79
CA LEU A 143 25.47 16.82 13.37
C LEU A 143 25.29 17.66 12.09
N GLY A 144 24.07 17.74 11.53
CA GLY A 144 23.77 18.55 10.34
C GLY A 144 24.10 17.87 9.01
N TYR A 145 24.30 16.54 9.00
CA TYR A 145 24.35 15.77 7.76
C TYR A 145 22.91 15.47 7.33
N ASP A 146 22.27 16.47 6.73
CA ASP A 146 20.88 16.38 6.32
C ASP A 146 20.67 15.25 5.30
N ASP A 147 19.50 14.60 5.40
CA ASP A 147 19.11 13.45 4.62
C ASP A 147 20.15 12.32 4.62
N THR A 148 20.56 11.89 5.80
CA THR A 148 21.31 10.65 5.94
C THR A 148 20.46 9.47 5.53
N TYR A 149 20.82 8.82 4.41
CA TYR A 149 20.12 7.67 3.86
C TYR A 149 20.26 6.41 4.71
N HIS A 150 19.25 5.56 4.74
CA HIS A 150 19.21 4.32 5.50
C HIS A 150 18.20 3.36 4.85
N GLY A 151 18.22 2.06 5.16
CA GLY A 151 17.22 1.10 4.68
C GLY A 151 15.77 1.56 4.90
N PHE A 152 15.48 2.27 5.98
CA PHE A 152 14.15 2.83 6.20
C PHE A 152 13.76 3.86 5.14
N ALA A 153 14.71 4.65 4.61
CA ALA A 153 14.44 5.57 3.51
C ALA A 153 13.99 4.80 2.26
N ALA A 154 14.73 3.76 1.87
CA ALA A 154 14.38 2.92 0.72
C ALA A 154 13.06 2.15 0.90
N PHE A 155 12.78 1.65 2.11
CA PHE A 155 11.68 0.70 2.30
C PHE A 155 10.39 1.36 2.76
N MET A 156 10.47 2.48 3.50
CA MET A 156 9.32 3.09 4.15
C MET A 156 9.09 4.56 3.74
N GLU A 157 10.16 5.36 3.56
CA GLU A 157 10.04 6.80 3.27
C GLU A 157 9.80 7.06 1.77
N ASN A 158 10.60 6.45 0.87
CA ASN A 158 10.41 6.49 -0.56
C ASN A 158 10.57 5.10 -1.21
N PRO A 159 9.58 4.21 -1.12
CA PRO A 159 9.67 2.84 -1.65
C PRO A 159 10.00 2.76 -3.14
N ARG A 160 9.82 3.85 -3.86
CA ARG A 160 10.20 3.94 -5.27
C ARG A 160 11.72 3.89 -5.49
N ASP A 161 12.54 4.27 -4.51
CA ASP A 161 13.99 4.10 -4.56
C ASP A 161 14.39 2.65 -4.81
N CYS A 162 13.55 1.69 -4.38
CA CYS A 162 13.76 0.28 -4.62
C CYS A 162 13.77 -0.10 -6.11
N GLU A 163 13.22 0.72 -7.02
CA GLU A 163 13.33 0.49 -8.47
C GLU A 163 14.79 0.59 -8.92
N MET A 164 15.50 1.61 -8.43
CA MET A 164 16.92 1.79 -8.75
C MET A 164 17.79 0.78 -8.00
N TRP A 165 17.52 0.52 -6.72
CA TRP A 165 18.25 -0.50 -5.96
C TRP A 165 18.14 -1.88 -6.56
N LEU A 166 16.96 -2.29 -7.10
CA LEU A 166 16.81 -3.55 -7.81
C LEU A 166 17.69 -3.62 -9.06
N LYS A 167 17.68 -2.57 -9.89
CA LYS A 167 18.56 -2.50 -11.06
C LYS A 167 20.03 -2.61 -10.67
N ALA A 168 20.43 -1.94 -9.59
CA ALA A 168 21.79 -2.02 -9.08
C ALA A 168 22.18 -3.45 -8.65
N LEU A 169 21.30 -4.11 -7.87
CA LEU A 169 21.53 -5.48 -7.42
C LEU A 169 21.56 -6.47 -8.58
N GLU A 170 20.63 -6.38 -9.52
CA GLU A 170 20.58 -7.21 -10.72
C GLU A 170 21.85 -7.01 -11.59
N ALA A 171 22.32 -5.77 -11.74
CA ALA A 171 23.56 -5.51 -12.47
C ALA A 171 24.79 -6.09 -11.75
N LYS A 172 24.88 -5.92 -10.42
CA LYS A 172 26.03 -6.38 -9.63
C LYS A 172 26.13 -7.89 -9.53
N PHE A 173 25.03 -8.55 -9.14
CA PHE A 173 25.04 -9.97 -8.77
C PHE A 173 24.63 -10.90 -9.93
N HIS A 174 23.87 -10.39 -10.90
CA HIS A 174 23.36 -11.20 -12.01
C HIS A 174 23.85 -10.74 -13.39
N GLY A 175 24.65 -9.67 -13.47
CA GLY A 175 25.15 -9.11 -14.73
C GLY A 175 24.04 -8.55 -15.63
N GLN A 176 22.89 -8.19 -15.08
CA GLN A 176 21.74 -7.68 -15.83
C GLN A 176 21.69 -6.16 -15.77
N GLY A 177 21.97 -5.53 -16.89
CA GLY A 177 21.97 -4.06 -17.00
C GLY A 177 23.34 -3.40 -16.80
N LYS A 178 23.34 -2.08 -16.66
CA LYS A 178 24.55 -1.27 -16.45
C LYS A 178 24.94 -1.30 -14.97
N PRO A 179 26.19 -1.64 -14.62
CA PRO A 179 26.69 -1.48 -13.25
C PRO A 179 26.55 -0.03 -12.79
N PHE A 180 26.16 0.14 -11.52
CA PHE A 180 26.04 1.47 -10.94
C PHE A 180 27.42 2.06 -10.65
N GLY A 181 27.60 3.31 -11.07
CA GLY A 181 28.74 4.14 -10.74
C GLY A 181 28.29 5.45 -10.10
N ARG A 182 29.17 6.44 -10.11
CA ARG A 182 28.91 7.76 -9.50
C ARG A 182 27.62 8.40 -10.05
N GLU A 183 27.37 8.30 -11.35
CA GLU A 183 26.20 8.91 -11.99
C GLU A 183 24.89 8.36 -11.42
N GLU A 184 24.74 7.05 -11.36
CA GLU A 184 23.53 6.38 -10.87
C GLU A 184 23.37 6.58 -9.34
N PHE A 185 24.46 6.59 -8.59
CA PHE A 185 24.42 6.93 -7.17
C PHE A 185 24.11 8.41 -6.92
N ASP A 186 24.56 9.32 -7.80
CA ASP A 186 24.21 10.74 -7.72
C ASP A 186 22.73 11.00 -7.99
N GLN A 187 22.11 10.20 -8.85
CA GLN A 187 20.65 10.23 -9.03
C GLN A 187 19.93 9.72 -7.77
N LEU A 188 20.31 8.56 -7.26
CA LEU A 188 19.62 7.89 -6.17
C LEU A 188 19.84 8.57 -4.81
N LEU A 189 21.07 8.95 -4.51
CA LEU A 189 21.54 9.48 -3.22
C LEU A 189 21.90 10.97 -3.28
N GLY A 190 21.59 11.67 -4.37
CA GLY A 190 22.04 13.03 -4.61
C GLY A 190 21.51 14.08 -3.64
N HIS A 191 20.45 13.77 -2.92
CA HIS A 191 19.85 14.59 -1.87
C HIS A 191 20.48 14.32 -0.48
N CYS A 192 21.37 13.32 -0.36
CA CYS A 192 21.92 12.88 0.92
C CYS A 192 23.40 13.27 1.06
N GLN A 193 23.79 13.76 2.23
CA GLN A 193 25.19 13.99 2.61
C GLN A 193 25.85 12.76 3.24
N ALA A 194 25.05 11.80 3.66
CA ALA A 194 25.53 10.54 4.21
C ALA A 194 24.64 9.38 3.81
N VAL A 195 25.20 8.18 3.79
CA VAL A 195 24.46 6.93 3.52
C VAL A 195 24.85 5.86 4.53
N THR A 196 23.88 5.06 4.96
CA THR A 196 24.08 3.96 5.92
C THR A 196 23.17 2.78 5.56
N ASP A 197 23.51 1.58 6.06
CA ASP A 197 22.65 0.41 6.04
C ASP A 197 22.42 -0.21 4.64
N ILE A 198 21.63 -1.28 4.58
CA ILE A 198 21.19 -1.88 3.31
C ILE A 198 20.17 -0.96 2.59
N PRO A 199 20.12 -1.00 1.25
CA PRO A 199 20.94 -1.77 0.32
C PRO A 199 22.33 -1.19 0.05
N ALA A 200 22.63 0.02 0.52
CA ALA A 200 23.88 0.75 0.18
C ALA A 200 25.14 -0.04 0.56
N VAL A 201 25.14 -0.72 1.72
CA VAL A 201 26.29 -1.49 2.18
C VAL A 201 26.67 -2.63 1.23
N CYS A 202 25.72 -3.14 0.44
CA CYS A 202 26.00 -4.14 -0.60
C CYS A 202 26.90 -3.59 -1.72
N PHE A 203 27.04 -2.28 -1.80
CA PHE A 203 27.82 -1.55 -2.81
C PHE A 203 29.01 -0.81 -2.21
N ALA A 204 29.58 -1.33 -1.10
CA ALA A 204 30.68 -0.66 -0.41
C ALA A 204 31.88 -0.32 -1.34
N PRO A 205 32.41 -1.23 -2.16
CA PRO A 205 33.49 -0.92 -3.09
C PRO A 205 33.12 0.16 -4.11
N GLU A 206 31.93 0.05 -4.69
CA GLU A 206 31.45 0.97 -5.72
C GLU A 206 31.20 2.38 -5.14
N LEU A 207 30.69 2.46 -3.90
CA LEU A 207 30.47 3.75 -3.21
C LEU A 207 31.79 4.39 -2.80
N ILE A 208 32.78 3.62 -2.30
CA ILE A 208 34.12 4.13 -2.00
C ILE A 208 34.77 4.67 -3.27
N GLN A 209 34.67 3.93 -4.37
CA GLN A 209 35.21 4.39 -5.67
C GLN A 209 34.46 5.62 -6.21
N ALA A 210 33.14 5.69 -6.04
CA ALA A 210 32.33 6.82 -6.50
C ALA A 210 32.59 8.11 -5.68
N TYR A 211 32.89 7.97 -4.38
CA TYR A 211 33.05 9.09 -3.45
C TYR A 211 34.35 8.99 -2.64
N PRO A 212 35.52 9.05 -3.27
CA PRO A 212 36.81 8.89 -2.58
C PRO A 212 37.10 10.00 -1.57
N GLU A 213 36.40 11.13 -1.67
CA GLU A 213 36.47 12.25 -0.74
C GLU A 213 35.67 12.04 0.56
N ALA A 214 34.77 11.07 0.57
CA ALA A 214 33.90 10.83 1.73
C ALA A 214 34.65 10.10 2.85
N LYS A 215 34.33 10.47 4.08
CA LYS A 215 34.79 9.72 5.29
C LYS A 215 33.99 8.43 5.44
N VAL A 216 34.65 7.34 5.77
CA VAL A 216 34.03 6.03 5.93
C VAL A 216 33.90 5.69 7.43
N ILE A 217 32.73 5.21 7.82
CA ILE A 217 32.46 4.76 9.20
C ILE A 217 32.02 3.31 9.15
N LEU A 218 32.75 2.43 9.80
CA LEU A 218 32.39 1.03 10.04
C LEU A 218 31.84 0.89 11.45
N THR A 219 30.52 0.74 11.57
CA THR A 219 29.91 0.43 12.87
C THR A 219 30.13 -1.03 13.22
N HIS A 220 30.61 -1.30 14.44
CA HIS A 220 30.91 -2.64 14.94
C HIS A 220 29.92 -3.09 16.01
N ARG A 221 29.72 -4.39 16.06
CA ARG A 221 29.01 -5.09 17.12
C ARG A 221 29.65 -6.45 17.34
N ASP A 222 29.47 -7.04 18.52
CA ASP A 222 29.84 -8.44 18.75
C ASP A 222 29.19 -9.33 17.67
N ILE A 223 30.02 -10.19 17.06
CA ILE A 223 29.64 -10.93 15.85
C ILE A 223 28.51 -11.95 16.10
N ASP A 224 28.45 -12.55 17.31
CA ASP A 224 27.42 -13.52 17.63
C ASP A 224 26.11 -12.82 17.96
N VAL A 225 26.17 -11.72 18.70
CA VAL A 225 25.01 -10.87 18.98
C VAL A 225 24.48 -10.25 17.70
N TRP A 226 25.36 -9.82 16.80
CA TRP A 226 25.00 -9.31 15.48
C TRP A 226 24.30 -10.39 14.63
N HIS A 227 24.91 -11.58 14.55
CA HIS A 227 24.35 -12.70 13.77
C HIS A 227 22.93 -13.06 14.22
N ALA A 228 22.73 -13.21 15.53
CA ALA A 228 21.39 -13.49 16.10
C ALA A 228 20.38 -12.38 15.77
N SER A 229 20.82 -11.10 15.85
CA SER A 229 19.95 -9.95 15.54
C SER A 229 19.55 -9.90 14.06
N VAL A 230 20.44 -10.20 13.12
CA VAL A 230 20.14 -10.25 11.67
C VAL A 230 19.22 -11.42 11.37
N MET A 231 19.47 -12.61 11.96
CA MET A 231 18.56 -13.76 11.81
C MET A 231 17.14 -13.37 12.17
N GLU A 232 16.93 -12.85 13.37
CA GLU A 232 15.58 -12.52 13.88
C GLU A 232 14.89 -11.41 13.09
N THR A 233 15.61 -10.34 12.73
CA THR A 233 14.99 -9.12 12.21
C THR A 233 14.97 -9.01 10.69
N ILE A 234 15.81 -9.77 9.98
CA ILE A 234 15.93 -9.71 8.52
C ILE A 234 15.65 -11.08 7.89
N ILE A 235 16.47 -12.09 8.20
CA ILE A 235 16.40 -13.39 7.51
C ILE A 235 15.06 -14.07 7.76
N ASP A 236 14.65 -14.26 9.02
CA ASP A 236 13.39 -14.92 9.38
C ASP A 236 12.17 -14.15 8.85
N GLN A 237 12.26 -12.81 8.71
CA GLN A 237 11.17 -12.02 8.13
C GLN A 237 11.07 -12.22 6.61
N VAL A 238 12.21 -12.36 5.93
CA VAL A 238 12.26 -12.64 4.49
C VAL A 238 11.82 -14.09 4.19
N ASP A 239 12.18 -15.04 5.01
CA ASP A 239 11.87 -16.46 4.81
C ASP A 239 10.48 -16.86 5.30
N ASN A 240 9.74 -15.97 5.97
CA ASN A 240 8.42 -16.26 6.51
C ASN A 240 7.44 -16.69 5.42
N PRO A 241 6.92 -17.93 5.45
CA PRO A 241 6.09 -18.49 4.38
C PRO A 241 4.75 -17.75 4.22
N PHE A 242 4.17 -17.25 5.32
CA PHE A 242 2.94 -16.47 5.27
C PHE A 242 3.15 -15.12 4.54
N THR A 243 4.22 -14.41 4.90
CA THR A 243 4.58 -13.14 4.22
C THR A 243 4.86 -13.39 2.74
N ASN A 244 5.55 -14.49 2.41
CA ASN A 244 5.85 -14.88 1.03
C ASN A 244 4.58 -15.14 0.23
N MET A 245 3.65 -15.92 0.76
CA MET A 245 2.37 -16.22 0.12
C MET A 245 1.52 -14.95 -0.05
N ALA A 246 1.36 -14.17 1.03
CA ALA A 246 0.61 -12.93 0.99
C ALA A 246 1.16 -11.94 -0.04
N THR A 247 2.50 -11.77 -0.09
CA THR A 247 3.15 -10.88 -1.06
C THR A 247 2.98 -11.39 -2.49
N ARG A 248 3.16 -12.69 -2.72
CA ARG A 248 3.15 -13.28 -4.05
C ARG A 248 1.79 -13.20 -4.72
N TYR A 249 0.72 -13.39 -3.98
CA TYR A 249 -0.63 -13.47 -4.53
C TYR A 249 -1.46 -12.22 -4.24
N PHE A 250 -1.67 -11.91 -2.96
CA PHE A 250 -2.60 -10.86 -2.56
C PHE A 250 -2.06 -9.46 -2.78
N LEU A 251 -0.86 -9.16 -2.27
CA LEU A 251 -0.28 -7.82 -2.41
C LEU A 251 0.09 -7.51 -3.86
N ARG A 252 0.45 -8.52 -4.67
CA ARG A 252 0.69 -8.34 -6.11
C ARG A 252 -0.62 -7.99 -6.84
N PHE A 253 -1.70 -8.69 -6.56
CA PHE A 253 -3.02 -8.40 -7.13
C PHE A 253 -3.47 -6.98 -6.78
N CYS A 254 -3.29 -6.56 -5.54
CA CYS A 254 -3.66 -5.23 -5.06
C CYS A 254 -2.66 -4.12 -5.41
N ARG A 255 -1.59 -4.41 -6.16
CA ARG A 255 -0.52 -3.45 -6.53
C ARG A 255 0.04 -2.71 -5.31
N SER A 256 0.30 -3.42 -4.21
CA SER A 256 0.90 -2.83 -3.02
C SER A 256 2.32 -2.36 -3.29
N SER A 257 2.67 -1.19 -2.75
CA SER A 257 4.02 -0.63 -2.78
C SER A 257 5.04 -1.46 -2.00
N PHE A 258 4.60 -2.36 -1.13
CA PHE A 258 5.46 -3.30 -0.40
C PHE A 258 6.22 -4.29 -1.30
N GLN A 259 5.77 -4.49 -2.56
CA GLN A 259 6.41 -5.45 -3.47
C GLN A 259 7.86 -5.09 -3.79
N LEU A 260 8.17 -3.80 -4.03
CA LEU A 260 9.52 -3.36 -4.36
C LEU A 260 10.49 -3.52 -3.18
N PRO A 261 10.21 -2.98 -1.98
CA PRO A 261 10.99 -3.26 -0.77
C PRO A 261 11.22 -4.74 -0.51
N ARG A 262 10.17 -5.56 -0.71
CA ARG A 262 10.26 -7.01 -0.53
C ARG A 262 11.23 -7.65 -1.53
N LYS A 263 11.20 -7.27 -2.80
CA LYS A 263 12.14 -7.76 -3.80
C LYS A 263 13.57 -7.40 -3.45
N VAL A 264 13.84 -6.14 -3.10
CA VAL A 264 15.18 -5.70 -2.66
C VAL A 264 15.64 -6.51 -1.46
N SER A 265 14.78 -6.71 -0.44
CA SER A 265 15.13 -7.52 0.73
C SER A 265 15.47 -8.97 0.36
N VAL A 266 14.73 -9.57 -0.57
CA VAL A 266 15.01 -10.93 -1.06
C VAL A 266 16.37 -10.98 -1.77
N HIS A 267 16.67 -10.04 -2.68
CA HIS A 267 17.98 -9.97 -3.35
C HIS A 267 19.12 -9.77 -2.35
N VAL A 268 18.96 -8.86 -1.39
CA VAL A 268 19.99 -8.66 -0.34
C VAL A 268 20.22 -9.96 0.45
N CYS A 269 19.16 -10.69 0.80
CA CYS A 269 19.32 -11.95 1.54
C CYS A 269 19.93 -13.05 0.69
N GLN A 270 19.54 -13.19 -0.56
CA GLN A 270 19.99 -14.29 -1.42
C GLN A 270 21.35 -14.03 -2.04
N ASP A 271 21.64 -12.81 -2.45
CA ASP A 271 22.82 -12.48 -3.25
C ASP A 271 23.97 -11.95 -2.38
N PHE A 272 23.69 -11.09 -1.39
CA PHE A 272 24.70 -10.52 -0.52
C PHE A 272 24.92 -11.36 0.74
N TYR A 273 23.85 -11.70 1.48
CA TYR A 273 23.96 -12.53 2.67
C TYR A 273 24.02 -14.04 2.38
N GLN A 274 23.60 -14.47 1.21
CA GLN A 274 23.63 -15.89 0.76
C GLN A 274 22.98 -16.83 1.79
N ASP A 275 23.61 -17.98 2.10
CA ASP A 275 23.24 -18.83 3.22
C ASP A 275 23.73 -18.21 4.53
N PHE A 276 23.03 -17.17 4.98
CA PHE A 276 23.41 -16.39 6.15
C PHE A 276 23.54 -17.24 7.42
N LYS A 277 22.70 -18.24 7.58
CA LYS A 277 22.71 -19.12 8.75
C LYS A 277 24.06 -19.80 8.94
N LEU A 278 24.67 -20.24 7.85
CA LEU A 278 25.98 -20.90 7.85
C LEU A 278 27.13 -19.90 7.73
N ASN A 279 26.99 -18.94 6.81
CA ASN A 279 28.10 -18.09 6.37
C ASN A 279 28.07 -16.67 6.97
N GLY A 280 27.04 -16.28 7.72
CA GLY A 280 26.87 -14.90 8.17
C GLY A 280 28.08 -14.32 8.90
N ARG A 281 28.70 -15.11 9.80
CA ARG A 281 29.91 -14.68 10.52
C ARG A 281 31.12 -14.48 9.60
N GLN A 282 31.23 -15.29 8.55
CA GLN A 282 32.28 -15.16 7.54
C GLN A 282 32.05 -13.91 6.69
N ILE A 283 30.83 -13.69 6.24
CA ILE A 283 30.42 -12.49 5.49
C ILE A 283 30.74 -11.22 6.28
N TYR A 284 30.48 -11.23 7.60
CA TYR A 284 30.88 -10.10 8.46
C TYR A 284 32.38 -9.82 8.35
N ARG A 285 33.23 -10.83 8.59
CA ARG A 285 34.70 -10.66 8.56
C ARG A 285 35.19 -10.22 7.20
N GLU A 286 34.71 -10.83 6.14
CA GLU A 286 35.10 -10.52 4.76
C GLU A 286 34.70 -9.10 4.36
N HIS A 287 33.47 -8.67 4.70
CA HIS A 287 33.02 -7.32 4.41
C HIS A 287 33.88 -6.26 5.12
N TYR A 288 34.18 -6.46 6.40
CA TYR A 288 35.01 -5.50 7.16
C TYR A 288 36.43 -5.49 6.63
N ALA A 289 37.04 -6.65 6.40
CA ALA A 289 38.38 -6.73 5.80
C ALA A 289 38.44 -6.10 4.40
N LEU A 290 37.38 -6.24 3.59
CA LEU A 290 37.29 -5.62 2.29
C LEU A 290 37.30 -4.09 2.42
N VAL A 291 36.46 -3.51 3.28
CA VAL A 291 36.40 -2.06 3.47
C VAL A 291 37.72 -1.53 4.01
N ASP A 292 38.32 -2.22 4.98
CA ASP A 292 39.66 -1.90 5.53
C ASP A 292 40.72 -1.84 4.44
N SER A 293 40.68 -2.75 3.47
CA SER A 293 41.63 -2.78 2.36
C SER A 293 41.45 -1.66 1.32
N LEU A 294 40.25 -1.07 1.24
CA LEU A 294 39.89 -0.08 0.23
C LEU A 294 40.04 1.37 0.73
N VAL A 295 40.01 1.58 2.04
CA VAL A 295 39.95 2.94 2.60
C VAL A 295 41.26 3.27 3.34
N PRO A 296 41.93 4.40 3.04
CA PRO A 296 43.09 4.84 3.80
C PRO A 296 42.76 5.03 5.29
N GLU A 297 43.69 4.66 6.18
CA GLU A 297 43.50 4.67 7.64
C GLU A 297 42.99 6.03 8.18
N GLY A 298 43.47 7.14 7.63
CA GLY A 298 43.02 8.49 8.01
C GLY A 298 41.58 8.83 7.65
N ASN A 299 40.97 8.09 6.72
CA ASN A 299 39.60 8.29 6.24
C ASN A 299 38.64 7.23 6.74
N LEU A 300 39.05 6.31 7.59
CA LEU A 300 38.27 5.21 8.15
C LEU A 300 38.13 5.33 9.68
N LEU A 301 36.92 5.22 10.16
CA LEU A 301 36.60 5.11 11.58
C LEU A 301 35.97 3.76 11.90
N HIS A 302 36.60 2.95 12.72
CA HIS A 302 35.96 1.82 13.39
C HIS A 302 35.22 2.34 14.60
N TYR A 303 33.92 2.12 14.65
CA TYR A 303 33.05 2.79 15.61
C TYR A 303 32.07 1.82 16.27
N ARG A 304 31.99 1.90 17.57
CA ARG A 304 30.93 1.27 18.38
C ARG A 304 29.98 2.34 18.86
N ILE A 305 28.68 2.10 18.72
CA ILE A 305 27.65 3.08 19.11
C ILE A 305 27.77 3.46 20.60
N GLU A 306 28.20 2.54 21.41
CA GLU A 306 28.41 2.72 22.86
C GLU A 306 29.49 3.75 23.19
N GLU A 307 30.38 4.07 22.25
CA GLU A 307 31.44 5.08 22.43
C GLU A 307 30.91 6.51 22.40
N GLY A 308 29.64 6.70 21.93
CA GLY A 308 28.95 7.99 21.96
C GLY A 308 29.56 9.03 21.02
N TRP A 309 29.38 10.31 21.39
CA TRP A 309 29.73 11.44 20.51
C TRP A 309 31.21 11.64 20.24
N GLU A 310 32.09 11.40 21.23
CA GLU A 310 33.48 11.86 21.19
C GLU A 310 34.27 11.35 19.98
N PRO A 311 34.39 10.01 19.72
CA PRO A 311 35.18 9.52 18.59
C PRO A 311 34.53 9.91 17.24
N LEU A 312 33.18 9.93 17.16
CA LEU A 312 32.48 10.32 15.97
C LEU A 312 32.70 11.79 15.60
N CYS A 313 32.54 12.69 16.57
CA CYS A 313 32.74 14.13 16.37
C CYS A 313 34.20 14.47 16.06
N ARG A 314 35.17 13.84 16.77
CA ARG A 314 36.60 13.98 16.51
C ARG A 314 36.94 13.58 15.07
N PHE A 315 36.44 12.44 14.62
CA PHE A 315 36.69 11.94 13.26
C PHE A 315 36.07 12.86 12.20
N LEU A 316 34.85 13.33 12.43
CA LEU A 316 34.16 14.19 11.47
C LEU A 316 34.58 15.66 11.51
N GLY A 317 35.36 16.07 12.53
CA GLY A 317 35.74 17.47 12.75
C GLY A 317 34.56 18.35 13.16
N GLN A 318 33.61 17.80 13.92
CA GLN A 318 32.40 18.49 14.39
C GLN A 318 32.43 18.72 15.89
N PRO A 319 31.79 19.77 16.42
CA PRO A 319 31.61 19.94 17.84
C PRO A 319 30.71 18.85 18.42
N ILE A 320 30.93 18.49 19.68
CA ILE A 320 30.07 17.54 20.41
C ILE A 320 28.74 18.26 20.73
N PRO A 321 27.60 17.70 20.32
CA PRO A 321 26.29 18.27 20.61
C PRO A 321 25.94 18.21 22.11
N ASP A 322 25.23 19.20 22.62
CA ASP A 322 24.69 19.21 23.99
C ASP A 322 23.37 18.44 24.11
N VAL A 323 23.37 17.22 23.57
CA VAL A 323 22.24 16.28 23.66
C VAL A 323 22.77 14.86 23.84
N PRO A 324 22.03 13.98 24.53
CA PRO A 324 22.42 12.58 24.63
C PRO A 324 22.63 11.93 23.27
N PHE A 325 23.58 10.98 23.18
CA PHE A 325 23.75 10.22 21.96
C PHE A 325 22.47 9.43 21.63
N PRO A 326 21.99 9.43 20.37
CA PRO A 326 20.73 8.80 19.98
C PRO A 326 20.89 7.27 19.92
N TYR A 327 20.51 6.60 20.98
CA TYR A 327 20.36 5.15 20.98
C TYR A 327 18.96 4.78 20.49
N GLY A 328 18.90 3.86 19.55
CA GLY A 328 17.61 3.42 19.02
C GLY A 328 17.72 2.18 18.14
N ASN A 329 16.55 1.65 17.77
CA ASN A 329 16.45 0.53 16.85
C ASN A 329 16.83 -0.83 17.48
N THR A 330 16.36 -1.07 18.70
CA THR A 330 16.38 -2.42 19.29
C THR A 330 15.69 -3.41 18.34
N ALA A 331 15.94 -4.70 18.50
CA ALA A 331 15.25 -5.72 17.69
C ALA A 331 13.73 -5.60 17.81
N ALA A 332 13.22 -5.33 19.02
CA ALA A 332 11.80 -5.15 19.29
C ALA A 332 11.21 -3.94 18.53
N GLU A 333 11.91 -2.80 18.51
CA GLU A 333 11.49 -1.60 17.77
C GLU A 333 11.46 -1.83 16.25
N VAL A 334 12.48 -2.50 15.70
CA VAL A 334 12.51 -2.85 14.27
C VAL A 334 11.35 -3.73 13.90
N LEU A 335 11.11 -4.80 14.68
CA LEU A 335 9.99 -5.70 14.45
C LEU A 335 8.64 -4.98 14.61
N ALA A 336 8.50 -4.07 15.57
CA ALA A 336 7.29 -3.27 15.75
C ALA A 336 7.03 -2.36 14.54
N LYS A 337 8.05 -1.63 14.05
CA LYS A 337 7.97 -0.79 12.85
C LYS A 337 7.64 -1.61 11.60
N THR A 338 8.30 -2.75 11.41
CA THR A 338 8.05 -3.64 10.27
C THR A 338 6.63 -4.20 10.31
N ARG A 339 6.15 -4.64 11.48
CA ARG A 339 4.77 -5.11 11.65
C ARG A 339 3.76 -4.01 11.38
N ALA A 340 3.97 -2.81 11.92
CA ALA A 340 3.10 -1.66 11.67
C ALA A 340 3.02 -1.34 10.18
N PHE A 341 4.16 -1.32 9.50
CA PHE A 341 4.23 -1.11 8.06
C PHE A 341 3.46 -2.17 7.26
N ILE A 342 3.67 -3.46 7.59
CA ILE A 342 2.95 -4.58 6.94
C ILE A 342 1.45 -4.47 7.17
N VAL A 343 1.01 -4.13 8.40
CA VAL A 343 -0.42 -3.97 8.71
C VAL A 343 -1.03 -2.85 7.88
N VAL A 344 -0.38 -1.70 7.77
CA VAL A 344 -0.87 -0.57 6.96
C VAL A 344 -0.96 -0.96 5.48
N GLU A 345 0.04 -1.64 4.94
CA GLU A 345 0.01 -2.12 3.55
C GLU A 345 -1.10 -3.17 3.30
N LEU A 346 -1.33 -4.07 4.27
CA LEU A 346 -2.44 -5.03 4.19
C LEU A 346 -3.81 -4.33 4.24
N MET A 347 -3.97 -3.29 5.05
CA MET A 347 -5.20 -2.49 5.09
C MET A 347 -5.46 -1.77 3.77
N HIS A 348 -4.42 -1.15 3.17
CA HIS A 348 -4.53 -0.54 1.85
C HIS A 348 -4.87 -1.58 0.76
N ALA A 349 -4.24 -2.75 0.81
CA ALA A 349 -4.52 -3.84 -0.12
C ALA A 349 -5.96 -4.35 0.02
N LEU A 350 -6.43 -4.55 1.25
CA LEU A 350 -7.79 -4.96 1.54
C LEU A 350 -8.81 -3.92 1.04
N TRP A 351 -8.54 -2.64 1.27
CA TRP A 351 -9.38 -1.55 0.74
C TRP A 351 -9.50 -1.60 -0.79
N ARG A 352 -8.37 -1.72 -1.50
CA ARG A 352 -8.37 -1.84 -2.97
C ARG A 352 -9.12 -3.08 -3.44
N PHE A 353 -8.98 -4.20 -2.74
CA PHE A 353 -9.71 -5.42 -3.04
C PHE A 353 -11.22 -5.24 -2.83
N CYS A 354 -11.65 -4.65 -1.73
CA CYS A 354 -13.06 -4.38 -1.48
C CYS A 354 -13.65 -3.42 -2.52
N THR A 355 -12.94 -2.35 -2.90
CA THR A 355 -13.38 -1.44 -3.96
C THR A 355 -13.50 -2.14 -5.31
N PHE A 356 -12.56 -3.02 -5.65
CA PHE A 356 -12.64 -3.84 -6.84
C PHE A 356 -13.88 -4.74 -6.84
N LEU A 357 -14.16 -5.44 -5.73
CA LEU A 357 -15.35 -6.27 -5.60
C LEU A 357 -16.64 -5.48 -5.76
N VAL A 358 -16.73 -4.29 -5.16
CA VAL A 358 -17.90 -3.40 -5.29
C VAL A 358 -18.12 -3.02 -6.77
N ILE A 359 -17.05 -2.67 -7.49
CA ILE A 359 -17.13 -2.34 -8.92
C ILE A 359 -17.60 -3.54 -9.73
N VAL A 360 -17.05 -4.74 -9.47
CA VAL A 360 -17.47 -5.97 -10.18
C VAL A 360 -18.94 -6.28 -9.93
N VAL A 361 -19.40 -6.20 -8.67
CA VAL A 361 -20.81 -6.42 -8.34
C VAL A 361 -21.69 -5.39 -9.02
N ALA A 362 -21.32 -4.11 -9.03
CA ALA A 362 -22.08 -3.06 -9.72
C ALA A 362 -22.20 -3.32 -11.23
N ILE A 363 -21.11 -3.76 -11.87
CA ILE A 363 -21.12 -4.12 -13.31
C ILE A 363 -22.06 -5.32 -13.55
N LEU A 364 -21.99 -6.38 -12.73
CA LEU A 364 -22.83 -7.56 -12.86
C LEU A 364 -24.32 -7.23 -12.68
N VAL A 365 -24.64 -6.41 -11.67
CA VAL A 365 -26.02 -5.93 -11.44
C VAL A 365 -26.52 -5.11 -12.61
N SER A 366 -25.69 -4.20 -13.13
CA SER A 366 -26.05 -3.37 -14.30
C SER A 366 -26.26 -4.22 -15.56
N ALA A 367 -25.39 -5.20 -15.81
CA ALA A 367 -25.54 -6.12 -16.94
C ALA A 367 -26.81 -6.97 -16.83
N PHE A 368 -27.08 -7.49 -15.61
CA PHE A 368 -28.33 -8.23 -15.37
C PHE A 368 -29.57 -7.37 -15.60
N HIS A 369 -29.55 -6.13 -15.12
CA HIS A 369 -30.63 -5.19 -15.33
C HIS A 369 -30.87 -4.90 -16.84
N LEU A 370 -29.78 -4.68 -17.58
CA LEU A 370 -29.85 -4.46 -19.02
C LEU A 370 -30.44 -5.65 -19.76
N LEU A 371 -30.03 -6.87 -19.42
CA LEU A 371 -30.59 -8.10 -19.99
C LEU A 371 -32.09 -8.27 -19.65
N PHE A 372 -32.46 -7.91 -18.43
CA PHE A 372 -33.88 -7.97 -18.03
C PHE A 372 -34.73 -6.97 -18.81
N VAL A 373 -34.28 -5.72 -18.91
CA VAL A 373 -34.98 -4.68 -19.71
C VAL A 373 -35.09 -5.11 -21.19
N PHE A 374 -34.00 -5.64 -21.75
CA PHE A 374 -33.99 -6.14 -23.14
C PHE A 374 -35.01 -7.25 -23.33
N LYS A 375 -35.11 -8.21 -22.41
CA LYS A 375 -36.09 -9.30 -22.43
C LYS A 375 -37.52 -8.76 -22.39
N GLU A 376 -37.82 -7.77 -21.55
CA GLU A 376 -39.14 -7.18 -21.43
C GLU A 376 -39.51 -6.39 -22.70
N VAL A 377 -38.59 -5.60 -23.25
CA VAL A 377 -38.78 -4.87 -24.49
C VAL A 377 -39.01 -5.82 -25.68
N LEU A 378 -38.20 -6.86 -25.79
CA LEU A 378 -38.35 -7.89 -26.83
C LEU A 378 -39.72 -8.63 -26.70
N GLY A 379 -40.08 -8.99 -25.47
CA GLY A 379 -41.36 -9.63 -25.18
C GLY A 379 -42.57 -8.74 -25.51
N PHE A 380 -42.48 -7.43 -25.24
CA PHE A 380 -43.49 -6.46 -25.65
C PHE A 380 -43.58 -6.35 -27.19
N PHE A 381 -42.43 -6.27 -27.86
CA PHE A 381 -42.38 -6.16 -29.33
C PHE A 381 -42.95 -7.41 -30.00
N LEU A 382 -42.62 -8.61 -29.52
CA LEU A 382 -43.18 -9.87 -30.03
C LEU A 382 -44.67 -9.96 -29.81
N ARG A 383 -45.22 -9.54 -28.66
CA ARG A 383 -46.65 -9.47 -28.40
C ARG A 383 -47.37 -8.44 -29.28
N PHE A 384 -46.72 -7.31 -29.55
CA PHE A 384 -47.24 -6.30 -30.47
C PHE A 384 -47.34 -6.84 -31.91
N LEU A 385 -46.26 -7.50 -32.40
CA LEU A 385 -46.27 -8.14 -33.72
C LEU A 385 -47.33 -9.26 -33.80
N TRP A 386 -47.45 -10.08 -32.77
CA TRP A 386 -48.49 -11.10 -32.68
C TRP A 386 -49.89 -10.49 -32.73
N GLY A 387 -50.14 -9.39 -32.02
CA GLY A 387 -51.39 -8.65 -32.05
C GLY A 387 -51.75 -8.10 -33.44
N ILE A 388 -50.73 -7.63 -34.19
CA ILE A 388 -50.92 -7.16 -35.57
C ILE A 388 -51.35 -8.31 -36.50
N CYS A 389 -50.72 -9.47 -36.36
CA CYS A 389 -51.02 -10.65 -37.21
C CYS A 389 -52.41 -11.21 -37.00
N TYR A 390 -53.08 -10.94 -35.85
CA TYR A 390 -54.42 -11.42 -35.54
C TYR A 390 -55.48 -10.34 -35.65
N THR A 391 -55.17 -9.10 -36.09
CA THR A 391 -56.20 -8.07 -36.38
C THR A 391 -56.89 -8.35 -37.71
N PRO A 392 -58.23 -8.26 -37.78
CA PRO A 392 -58.95 -8.42 -39.05
C PRO A 392 -58.44 -7.41 -40.09
N PHE A 393 -58.27 -7.86 -41.29
CA PHE A 393 -57.76 -7.16 -42.50
C PHE A 393 -58.00 -5.64 -42.58
N PRO A 394 -59.20 -5.10 -42.20
CA PRO A 394 -59.46 -3.66 -42.24
C PRO A 394 -58.59 -2.79 -41.34
N VAL A 395 -58.11 -3.30 -40.18
CA VAL A 395 -57.34 -2.55 -39.26
C VAL A 395 -55.88 -2.46 -39.72
N LEU A 396 -55.35 -3.48 -40.40
CA LEU A 396 -54.04 -3.48 -41.01
C LEU A 396 -53.91 -2.45 -42.13
N HIS A 397 -54.94 -2.35 -42.95
CA HIS A 397 -55.06 -1.33 -44.03
C HIS A 397 -55.12 0.09 -43.46
N LEU A 398 -55.82 0.31 -42.37
CA LEU A 398 -55.93 1.62 -41.73
C LEU A 398 -54.59 2.02 -41.09
N LEU A 399 -53.90 1.09 -40.45
CA LEU A 399 -52.53 1.31 -39.88
C LEU A 399 -51.49 1.57 -40.96
N PHE A 400 -51.54 0.84 -42.09
CA PHE A 400 -50.67 1.05 -43.24
C PHE A 400 -50.94 2.41 -43.90
N PHE A 401 -52.23 2.80 -44.01
CA PHE A 401 -52.64 4.10 -44.56
C PHE A 401 -52.19 5.26 -43.66
N ILE A 402 -52.27 5.12 -42.34
CA ILE A 402 -51.79 6.12 -41.37
C ILE A 402 -50.28 6.22 -41.43
N LEU A 403 -49.52 5.11 -41.54
CA LEU A 403 -48.06 5.09 -41.67
C LEU A 403 -47.62 5.74 -43.01
N CYS A 404 -48.29 5.42 -44.14
CA CYS A 404 -47.96 6.04 -45.43
C CYS A 404 -48.29 7.53 -45.47
N THR A 405 -49.36 7.96 -44.84
CA THR A 405 -49.75 9.40 -44.80
C THR A 405 -48.78 10.16 -43.83
N THR A 406 -48.33 9.59 -42.73
CA THR A 406 -47.34 10.23 -41.85
C THR A 406 -45.98 10.30 -42.51
N PHE A 407 -45.55 9.29 -43.28
CA PHE A 407 -44.30 9.35 -44.06
C PHE A 407 -44.39 10.41 -45.18
N ALA A 408 -45.52 10.50 -45.92
CA ALA A 408 -45.67 11.51 -46.95
C ALA A 408 -45.70 12.96 -46.41
N VAL A 409 -46.13 13.16 -45.17
CA VAL A 409 -46.09 14.50 -44.52
C VAL A 409 -44.68 14.85 -43.99
N LEU A 410 -43.85 13.85 -43.74
CA LEU A 410 -42.46 14.05 -43.33
C LEU A 410 -41.49 14.32 -44.51
N GLU A 411 -41.86 13.89 -45.75
CA GLU A 411 -41.07 14.19 -46.95
C GLU A 411 -41.36 15.59 -47.57
N VAL A 412 -42.38 16.30 -47.09
CA VAL A 412 -42.74 17.64 -47.58
C VAL A 412 -42.28 18.77 -46.64
N ARG A 413 -41.47 18.45 -45.67
CA ARG A 413 -40.73 19.42 -44.85
C ARG A 413 -39.23 19.15 -44.95
#